data_d03b7c51fa16ec161de86db70fc6919e
#
_entry.id   d03b7c51fa16ec161de86db70fc6919e
#
_cell.length_a   1.000
_cell.length_b   1.000
_cell.length_c   1.000
_cell.angle_alpha   90.00
_cell.angle_beta   90.00
_cell.angle_gamma   90.00
#
_symmetry.space_group_name_H-M   'P 1'
#
loop_
_entity.id
_entity.type
_entity.pdbx_description
1 polymer ?
#
loop_
_entity_poly.entity_id
_entity_poly.type
_entity_poly.pdbx_seq_one_letter_code
_entity_poly.pdbx_strand_id
1 'polypeptide(L)'
;MNTMKGGRVVLLVLLCWNVANFAVIAAGPQTCPANLEGQCGDSEEWKGEFFPGIPKIKYEGPNSKNHLAFKWYNAEEVILGKKMKDWMRFSVAFWHTFRGTGGDPFGGPTKFWPWEDGTNSVAMAKRRMRANFEFLDKIGVDYWCFHDRDIAPEGSTLKESNAYLDEVVALAKELQGSKIKPLWGTAQLFVQPRYMHGAATSSELGVYAYAAAQVKKAMDVTNYLGGENYVFWGGREGYQTLLNTDMERELNHLASFFHSAVAYKKKIGFNGTLLIEPKPQEPTKHQYDWDAATAANFLRKYGLLGEFKLNIECNHATLSGHSCHHELETARINGLLGNIDANTGDPQVGWDTDQFLTDISEATMVMLSVIRNGGLAPGGFNFDAKLRRESTDVEDIFIAHIGGMDTLARGLRSAAKLVEDGALTELVRKRYESFDSDIGKKIEAGEADFVFLEKKALEWGEPKVPSAKQELAEMLFQSAL
;
A
#
# COMPACT_ATOMS: atom_id res chain seq x y z
N MET A 1 -26.02 75.60 -18.05
CA MET A 1 -26.51 75.01 -19.32
C MET A 1 -25.88 73.69 -19.54
N ASN A 2 -26.75 72.71 -19.64
CA ASN A 2 -26.60 71.31 -20.05
C ASN A 2 -25.66 70.39 -19.24
N THR A 3 -26.30 69.67 -18.38
CA THR A 3 -25.97 68.43 -17.73
C THR A 3 -25.89 67.27 -18.73
N MET A 4 -24.83 66.48 -18.69
CA MET A 4 -24.87 65.10 -19.22
C MET A 4 -24.59 64.12 -18.11
N LYS A 5 -25.59 63.31 -17.75
CA LYS A 5 -25.53 62.19 -16.87
C LYS A 5 -24.83 61.04 -17.56
N GLY A 6 -23.68 60.60 -17.08
CA GLY A 6 -23.03 59.35 -17.50
C GLY A 6 -23.54 58.20 -16.64
N GLY A 7 -24.39 57.34 -17.21
CA GLY A 7 -24.83 56.12 -16.59
C GLY A 7 -23.72 55.07 -16.58
N ARG A 8 -23.33 54.60 -15.39
CA ARG A 8 -22.48 53.40 -15.23
C ARG A 8 -23.37 52.18 -15.49
N VAL A 9 -23.14 51.47 -16.58
CA VAL A 9 -23.64 50.13 -16.78
C VAL A 9 -22.82 49.19 -15.91
N VAL A 10 -23.40 48.73 -14.83
CA VAL A 10 -22.84 47.59 -14.05
C VAL A 10 -23.23 46.33 -14.78
N LEU A 11 -22.28 45.72 -15.48
CA LEU A 11 -22.42 44.40 -16.07
C LEU A 11 -22.39 43.40 -14.91
N LEU A 12 -23.57 42.96 -14.48
CA LEU A 12 -23.69 41.80 -13.58
C LEU A 12 -23.39 40.55 -14.40
N VAL A 13 -22.18 40.02 -14.29
CA VAL A 13 -21.86 38.67 -14.74
C VAL A 13 -22.46 37.72 -13.72
N LEU A 14 -23.68 37.24 -14.00
CA LEU A 14 -24.25 36.10 -13.31
C LEU A 14 -23.42 34.86 -13.71
N LEU A 15 -22.43 34.53 -12.91
CA LEU A 15 -21.83 33.20 -12.88
C LEU A 15 -22.91 32.25 -12.37
N CYS A 16 -23.66 31.66 -13.28
CA CYS A 16 -24.42 30.45 -12.99
C CYS A 16 -23.41 29.35 -12.62
N TRP A 17 -23.16 29.19 -11.34
CA TRP A 17 -22.64 27.94 -10.82
C TRP A 17 -23.74 26.90 -11.00
N ASN A 18 -23.67 26.14 -12.08
CA ASN A 18 -24.31 24.85 -12.13
C ASN A 18 -23.68 24.01 -11.02
N VAL A 19 -24.34 23.95 -9.89
CA VAL A 19 -24.19 22.87 -8.94
C VAL A 19 -24.67 21.63 -9.69
N ALA A 20 -23.75 20.97 -10.36
CA ALA A 20 -23.99 19.63 -10.84
C ALA A 20 -24.30 18.82 -9.58
N ASN A 21 -25.55 18.52 -9.36
CA ASN A 21 -25.97 17.45 -8.49
C ASN A 21 -25.16 16.23 -8.94
N PHE A 22 -24.14 15.87 -8.17
CA PHE A 22 -23.64 14.50 -8.16
C PHE A 22 -24.75 13.64 -7.57
N ALA A 23 -25.80 13.42 -8.36
CA ALA A 23 -26.55 12.22 -8.23
C ALA A 23 -25.50 11.12 -8.36
N VAL A 24 -25.23 10.39 -7.31
CA VAL A 24 -24.80 9.01 -7.43
C VAL A 24 -25.83 8.42 -8.37
N ILE A 25 -25.46 8.33 -9.64
CA ILE A 25 -26.21 7.53 -10.59
C ILE A 25 -25.99 6.14 -10.03
N ALA A 26 -26.96 5.68 -9.21
CA ALA A 26 -27.14 4.27 -9.05
C ALA A 26 -27.24 3.76 -10.48
N ALA A 27 -26.17 3.16 -10.97
CA ALA A 27 -26.18 2.49 -12.25
C ALA A 27 -27.38 1.56 -12.15
N GLY A 28 -28.41 1.82 -12.96
CA GLY A 28 -29.53 0.90 -13.09
C GLY A 28 -28.94 -0.48 -13.39
N PRO A 29 -29.67 -1.57 -13.16
CA PRO A 29 -29.19 -2.90 -13.37
C PRO A 29 -28.54 -2.95 -14.75
N GLN A 30 -27.21 -3.07 -14.82
CA GLN A 30 -26.50 -3.25 -16.06
C GLN A 30 -26.92 -4.61 -16.58
N THR A 31 -27.64 -4.61 -17.70
CA THR A 31 -27.96 -5.85 -18.40
C THR A 31 -26.65 -6.52 -18.76
N CYS A 32 -26.58 -7.83 -18.54
CA CYS A 32 -25.47 -8.67 -18.95
C CYS A 32 -25.08 -8.33 -20.39
N PRO A 33 -23.81 -8.06 -20.70
CA PRO A 33 -23.37 -7.82 -22.07
C PRO A 33 -23.81 -8.96 -22.98
N ALA A 34 -24.29 -8.69 -24.18
CA ALA A 34 -24.85 -9.68 -25.11
C ALA A 34 -23.87 -10.83 -25.44
N ASN A 35 -22.57 -10.60 -25.35
CA ASN A 35 -21.53 -11.63 -25.50
C ASN A 35 -21.35 -12.55 -24.29
N LEU A 36 -22.03 -12.25 -23.17
CA LEU A 36 -22.03 -13.02 -21.93
C LEU A 36 -23.43 -13.55 -21.57
N GLU A 37 -24.41 -13.39 -22.47
CA GLU A 37 -25.74 -13.98 -22.28
C GLU A 37 -25.63 -15.49 -22.07
N GLY A 38 -26.07 -15.95 -20.90
CA GLY A 38 -25.93 -17.33 -20.44
C GLY A 38 -24.82 -17.54 -19.36
N GLN A 39 -23.94 -16.56 -19.16
CA GLN A 39 -22.94 -16.60 -18.08
C GLN A 39 -23.37 -15.77 -16.85
N CYS A 40 -24.34 -14.90 -16.99
CA CYS A 40 -24.87 -14.04 -15.93
C CYS A 40 -26.09 -14.63 -15.21
N GLY A 41 -26.24 -15.92 -15.13
CA GLY A 41 -27.37 -16.56 -14.43
C GLY A 41 -27.20 -16.61 -12.93
N ASP A 42 -28.33 -16.56 -12.19
CA ASP A 42 -28.47 -16.59 -10.72
C ASP A 42 -27.95 -17.86 -10.02
N SER A 43 -27.11 -18.67 -10.64
CA SER A 43 -26.67 -19.93 -10.02
C SER A 43 -25.53 -19.69 -9.01
N GLU A 44 -25.76 -20.04 -7.75
CA GLU A 44 -24.74 -20.13 -6.70
C GLU A 44 -23.56 -21.05 -7.07
N GLU A 45 -23.66 -21.80 -8.14
CA GLU A 45 -22.66 -22.72 -8.65
C GLU A 45 -22.14 -22.30 -10.02
N TRP A 46 -21.25 -21.29 -10.06
CA TRP A 46 -20.42 -21.08 -11.24
C TRP A 46 -19.43 -22.25 -11.40
N LYS A 47 -19.56 -23.01 -12.48
CA LYS A 47 -18.70 -24.16 -12.79
C LYS A 47 -17.72 -23.89 -13.95
N GLY A 48 -17.69 -22.65 -14.49
CA GLY A 48 -16.79 -22.25 -15.56
C GLY A 48 -15.49 -21.60 -15.04
N GLU A 49 -14.56 -21.35 -15.96
CA GLU A 49 -13.36 -20.56 -15.71
C GLU A 49 -13.67 -19.06 -15.95
N PHE A 50 -13.11 -18.19 -15.11
CA PHE A 50 -13.17 -16.73 -15.32
C PHE A 50 -12.10 -16.24 -16.28
N PHE A 51 -11.02 -17.01 -16.42
CA PHE A 51 -9.87 -16.71 -17.27
C PHE A 51 -9.63 -17.82 -18.31
N PRO A 52 -10.65 -18.14 -19.17
CA PRO A 52 -10.51 -19.19 -20.17
C PRO A 52 -9.42 -18.82 -21.17
N GLY A 53 -8.60 -19.79 -21.54
CA GLY A 53 -7.51 -19.57 -22.51
C GLY A 53 -6.22 -18.97 -21.90
N ILE A 54 -6.24 -18.48 -20.68
CA ILE A 54 -5.01 -18.05 -19.98
C ILE A 54 -4.43 -19.24 -19.22
N PRO A 55 -3.21 -19.69 -19.56
CA PRO A 55 -2.55 -20.82 -18.87
C PRO A 55 -1.98 -20.36 -17.52
N LYS A 56 -1.50 -21.31 -16.71
CA LYS A 56 -0.65 -21.01 -15.56
C LYS A 56 0.64 -20.32 -16.04
N ILE A 57 0.91 -19.15 -15.46
CA ILE A 57 2.08 -18.34 -15.80
C ILE A 57 3.33 -19.04 -15.28
N LYS A 58 4.36 -19.13 -16.15
CA LYS A 58 5.62 -19.82 -15.85
C LYS A 58 6.81 -18.93 -16.17
N TYR A 59 7.93 -19.21 -15.54
CA TYR A 59 9.20 -18.63 -15.91
C TYR A 59 9.72 -19.23 -17.22
N GLU A 60 9.96 -18.41 -18.23
CA GLU A 60 10.50 -18.80 -19.54
C GLU A 60 11.85 -18.13 -19.87
N GLY A 61 12.28 -17.21 -19.02
CA GLY A 61 13.54 -16.50 -19.17
C GLY A 61 13.48 -15.26 -20.07
N PRO A 62 14.56 -14.46 -20.08
CA PRO A 62 14.57 -13.09 -20.66
C PRO A 62 14.39 -13.05 -22.18
N ASN A 63 14.62 -14.15 -22.88
CA ASN A 63 14.47 -14.23 -24.34
C ASN A 63 13.06 -14.60 -24.80
N SER A 64 12.15 -14.94 -23.88
CA SER A 64 10.77 -15.31 -24.20
C SER A 64 10.04 -14.15 -24.88
N LYS A 65 9.25 -14.46 -25.90
CA LYS A 65 8.35 -13.55 -26.60
C LYS A 65 6.91 -13.64 -26.07
N ASN A 66 6.68 -14.61 -25.19
CA ASN A 66 5.38 -14.79 -24.54
C ASN A 66 5.17 -13.69 -23.48
N HIS A 67 4.13 -12.87 -23.62
CA HIS A 67 3.79 -11.83 -22.65
C HIS A 67 3.02 -12.39 -21.43
N LEU A 68 2.52 -13.63 -21.52
CA LEU A 68 1.94 -14.37 -20.40
C LEU A 68 2.97 -15.34 -19.76
N ALA A 69 4.20 -14.90 -19.62
CA ALA A 69 5.27 -15.66 -18.95
C ALA A 69 6.20 -14.72 -18.20
N PHE A 70 6.72 -15.18 -17.08
CA PHE A 70 7.79 -14.45 -16.38
C PHE A 70 9.10 -14.53 -17.16
N LYS A 71 9.72 -13.39 -17.35
CA LYS A 71 11.03 -13.27 -17.97
C LYS A 71 12.15 -13.16 -16.95
N TRP A 72 11.83 -12.63 -15.78
CA TRP A 72 12.79 -12.35 -14.73
C TRP A 72 12.42 -12.97 -13.38
N TYR A 73 11.14 -13.08 -13.04
CA TYR A 73 10.72 -13.71 -11.81
C TYR A 73 10.85 -15.24 -11.91
N ASN A 74 11.88 -15.77 -11.26
CA ASN A 74 12.10 -17.22 -11.10
C ASN A 74 12.00 -17.57 -9.61
N ALA A 75 10.85 -18.07 -9.20
CA ALA A 75 10.50 -18.28 -7.80
C ALA A 75 11.54 -19.15 -7.02
N GLU A 76 12.16 -20.12 -7.70
CA GLU A 76 13.09 -21.06 -7.08
C GLU A 76 14.57 -20.63 -7.18
N GLU A 77 14.87 -19.55 -7.89
CA GLU A 77 16.24 -19.01 -7.97
C GLU A 77 16.73 -18.56 -6.60
N VAL A 78 17.92 -18.98 -6.23
CA VAL A 78 18.54 -18.61 -4.95
C VAL A 78 19.43 -17.38 -5.15
N ILE A 79 19.12 -16.29 -4.42
CA ILE A 79 19.85 -15.04 -4.42
C ILE A 79 20.22 -14.70 -2.97
N LEU A 80 21.49 -14.45 -2.69
CA LEU A 80 21.99 -14.21 -1.34
C LEU A 80 21.51 -15.25 -0.31
N GLY A 81 21.51 -16.52 -0.72
CA GLY A 81 21.15 -17.66 0.15
C GLY A 81 19.67 -17.90 0.40
N LYS A 82 18.78 -17.11 -0.20
CA LYS A 82 17.32 -17.23 -0.05
C LYS A 82 16.64 -17.32 -1.43
N LYS A 83 15.59 -18.14 -1.55
CA LYS A 83 14.82 -18.21 -2.80
C LYS A 83 14.17 -16.88 -3.13
N MET A 84 14.05 -16.56 -4.42
CA MET A 84 13.43 -15.33 -4.89
C MET A 84 12.00 -15.17 -4.35
N LYS A 85 11.19 -16.23 -4.36
CA LYS A 85 9.83 -16.19 -3.78
C LYS A 85 9.81 -15.83 -2.29
N ASP A 86 10.86 -16.20 -1.53
CA ASP A 86 10.93 -15.92 -0.09
C ASP A 86 11.42 -14.48 0.18
N TRP A 87 12.16 -13.89 -0.75
CA TRP A 87 12.45 -12.45 -0.76
C TRP A 87 11.20 -11.62 -1.05
N MET A 88 10.42 -12.06 -2.05
CA MET A 88 9.33 -11.28 -2.63
C MET A 88 8.02 -11.41 -1.85
N ARG A 89 7.60 -12.64 -1.53
CA ARG A 89 6.32 -12.90 -0.86
C ARG A 89 5.18 -12.09 -1.46
N PHE A 90 5.03 -12.15 -2.81
CA PHE A 90 4.05 -11.37 -3.55
C PHE A 90 2.62 -11.66 -3.14
N SER A 91 1.80 -10.62 -3.07
CA SER A 91 0.36 -10.70 -2.87
C SER A 91 -0.42 -9.84 -3.85
N VAL A 92 -1.67 -10.21 -4.05
CA VAL A 92 -2.63 -9.53 -4.94
C VAL A 92 -3.61 -8.73 -4.09
N ALA A 93 -3.78 -7.45 -4.43
CA ALA A 93 -4.78 -6.59 -3.83
C ALA A 93 -6.17 -6.90 -4.39
N PHE A 94 -7.09 -7.39 -3.54
CA PHE A 94 -8.43 -7.77 -3.98
C PHE A 94 -9.22 -6.61 -4.58
N TRP A 95 -9.16 -5.42 -3.95
CA TRP A 95 -9.94 -4.23 -4.35
C TRP A 95 -9.56 -3.73 -5.74
N HIS A 96 -8.30 -3.57 -6.04
CA HIS A 96 -7.86 -3.09 -7.35
C HIS A 96 -8.08 -4.13 -8.45
N THR A 97 -7.78 -5.40 -8.16
CA THR A 97 -7.81 -6.46 -9.17
C THR A 97 -9.23 -6.89 -9.51
N PHE A 98 -10.10 -7.07 -8.49
CA PHE A 98 -11.43 -7.67 -8.70
C PHE A 98 -12.59 -6.68 -8.59
N ARG A 99 -12.36 -5.47 -8.07
CA ARG A 99 -13.38 -4.41 -7.99
C ARG A 99 -13.00 -3.14 -8.76
N GLY A 100 -11.79 -3.06 -9.31
CA GLY A 100 -11.35 -1.93 -10.12
C GLY A 100 -12.15 -1.82 -11.41
N THR A 101 -12.93 -0.75 -11.55
CA THR A 101 -13.81 -0.53 -12.71
C THR A 101 -13.21 0.43 -13.74
N GLY A 102 -12.07 1.05 -13.46
CA GLY A 102 -11.50 2.12 -14.27
C GLY A 102 -12.23 3.46 -14.12
N GLY A 103 -13.19 3.58 -13.20
CA GLY A 103 -13.80 4.85 -12.82
C GLY A 103 -12.83 5.72 -12.03
N ASP A 104 -12.93 7.05 -12.19
CA ASP A 104 -12.18 8.06 -11.48
C ASP A 104 -13.06 9.30 -11.22
N PRO A 105 -12.59 10.33 -10.51
CA PRO A 105 -13.39 11.54 -10.27
C PRO A 105 -13.84 12.29 -11.54
N PHE A 106 -13.27 11.98 -12.70
CA PHE A 106 -13.51 12.67 -13.97
C PHE A 106 -14.25 11.82 -14.99
N GLY A 107 -14.39 10.51 -14.76
CA GLY A 107 -15.04 9.62 -15.73
C GLY A 107 -15.60 8.33 -15.12
N GLY A 108 -16.67 7.83 -15.75
CA GLY A 108 -17.32 6.60 -15.36
C GLY A 108 -16.48 5.34 -15.62
N PRO A 109 -17.00 4.17 -15.22
CA PRO A 109 -16.34 2.87 -15.43
C PRO A 109 -16.04 2.59 -16.91
N THR A 110 -14.87 1.96 -17.15
CA THR A 110 -14.45 1.48 -18.47
C THR A 110 -14.28 -0.03 -18.54
N LYS A 111 -14.25 -0.72 -17.38
CA LYS A 111 -13.97 -2.15 -17.26
C LYS A 111 -15.23 -2.92 -16.84
N PHE A 112 -15.55 -3.95 -17.60
CA PHE A 112 -16.68 -4.85 -17.35
C PHE A 112 -16.15 -6.27 -17.23
N TRP A 113 -15.87 -6.67 -16.00
CA TRP A 113 -15.22 -7.95 -15.71
C TRP A 113 -16.17 -9.14 -15.83
N PRO A 114 -15.70 -10.32 -16.26
CA PRO A 114 -16.53 -11.53 -16.45
C PRO A 114 -17.25 -12.02 -15.17
N TRP A 115 -16.72 -11.67 -14.01
CA TRP A 115 -17.32 -12.03 -12.71
C TRP A 115 -18.38 -11.05 -12.24
N GLU A 116 -18.52 -9.88 -12.86
CA GLU A 116 -19.46 -8.86 -12.46
C GLU A 116 -20.85 -9.08 -13.07
N ASP A 117 -21.90 -8.88 -12.28
CA ASP A 117 -23.31 -8.91 -12.71
C ASP A 117 -24.02 -7.57 -12.50
N GLY A 118 -23.28 -6.53 -12.11
CA GLY A 118 -23.82 -5.20 -11.82
C GLY A 118 -24.50 -5.08 -10.45
N THR A 119 -24.54 -6.14 -9.65
CA THR A 119 -25.08 -6.09 -8.29
C THR A 119 -23.96 -5.96 -7.25
N ASN A 120 -24.33 -5.65 -6.01
CA ASN A 120 -23.43 -5.76 -4.86
C ASN A 120 -23.99 -6.80 -3.86
N SER A 121 -24.45 -7.94 -4.37
CA SER A 121 -25.01 -9.02 -3.58
C SER A 121 -23.92 -9.92 -3.00
N VAL A 122 -24.30 -10.76 -2.03
CA VAL A 122 -23.40 -11.81 -1.48
C VAL A 122 -23.05 -12.83 -2.57
N ALA A 123 -24.00 -13.17 -3.45
CA ALA A 123 -23.75 -14.05 -4.60
C ALA A 123 -22.67 -13.48 -5.50
N MET A 124 -22.71 -12.16 -5.80
CA MET A 124 -21.68 -11.46 -6.54
C MET A 124 -20.33 -11.47 -5.83
N ALA A 125 -20.31 -11.22 -4.51
CA ALA A 125 -19.10 -11.28 -3.70
C ALA A 125 -18.43 -12.68 -3.76
N LYS A 126 -19.22 -13.74 -3.72
CA LYS A 126 -18.75 -15.12 -3.91
C LYS A 126 -18.16 -15.37 -5.30
N ARG A 127 -18.75 -14.80 -6.36
CA ARG A 127 -18.17 -14.88 -7.72
C ARG A 127 -16.80 -14.23 -7.78
N ARG A 128 -16.67 -13.02 -7.25
CA ARG A 128 -15.36 -12.32 -7.16
C ARG A 128 -14.34 -13.13 -6.37
N MET A 129 -14.76 -13.74 -5.27
CA MET A 129 -13.88 -14.58 -4.46
C MET A 129 -13.38 -15.81 -5.26
N ARG A 130 -14.22 -16.45 -6.05
CA ARG A 130 -13.82 -17.56 -6.94
C ARG A 130 -12.83 -17.08 -8.02
N ALA A 131 -13.10 -15.92 -8.64
CA ALA A 131 -12.19 -15.32 -9.63
C ALA A 131 -10.82 -15.00 -9.00
N ASN A 132 -10.79 -14.48 -7.77
CA ASN A 132 -9.54 -14.22 -7.04
C ASN A 132 -8.70 -15.49 -6.91
N PHE A 133 -9.26 -16.59 -6.45
CA PHE A 133 -8.49 -17.82 -6.25
C PHE A 133 -8.06 -18.49 -7.56
N GLU A 134 -8.88 -18.40 -8.63
CA GLU A 134 -8.46 -18.84 -9.97
C GLU A 134 -7.28 -17.99 -10.47
N PHE A 135 -7.32 -16.68 -10.28
CA PHE A 135 -6.23 -15.78 -10.65
C PHE A 135 -4.95 -16.13 -9.88
N LEU A 136 -5.03 -16.26 -8.55
CA LEU A 136 -3.88 -16.60 -7.70
C LEU A 136 -3.22 -17.91 -8.12
N ASP A 137 -4.01 -18.93 -8.44
CA ASP A 137 -3.49 -20.21 -8.93
C ASP A 137 -2.79 -20.08 -10.29
N LYS A 138 -3.40 -19.29 -11.22
CA LYS A 138 -2.83 -19.10 -12.57
C LYS A 138 -1.58 -18.23 -12.55
N ILE A 139 -1.55 -17.13 -11.77
CA ILE A 139 -0.36 -16.27 -11.67
C ILE A 139 0.75 -16.90 -10.80
N GLY A 140 0.41 -17.86 -9.94
CA GLY A 140 1.38 -18.56 -9.09
C GLY A 140 1.78 -17.75 -7.84
N VAL A 141 0.86 -16.96 -7.27
CA VAL A 141 1.07 -16.16 -6.05
C VAL A 141 0.33 -16.81 -4.88
N ASP A 142 0.99 -16.93 -3.73
CA ASP A 142 0.47 -17.63 -2.55
C ASP A 142 -0.22 -16.71 -1.54
N TYR A 143 -0.22 -15.39 -1.79
CA TYR A 143 -0.80 -14.40 -0.88
C TYR A 143 -1.76 -13.46 -1.57
N TRP A 144 -2.71 -12.92 -0.79
CA TRP A 144 -3.65 -11.87 -1.19
C TRP A 144 -3.93 -10.93 -0.03
N CYS A 145 -4.42 -9.74 -0.34
CA CYS A 145 -4.81 -8.73 0.65
C CYS A 145 -6.24 -8.28 0.44
N PHE A 146 -6.92 -7.91 1.52
CA PHE A 146 -8.33 -7.52 1.43
C PHE A 146 -8.75 -6.49 2.48
N HIS A 147 -9.73 -5.67 2.13
CA HIS A 147 -10.60 -5.00 3.08
C HIS A 147 -11.90 -5.80 3.25
N ASP A 148 -12.44 -5.80 4.45
CA ASP A 148 -13.67 -6.55 4.77
C ASP A 148 -14.85 -6.21 3.85
N ARG A 149 -15.00 -4.93 3.47
CA ARG A 149 -16.11 -4.45 2.63
C ARG A 149 -15.85 -4.59 1.13
N ASP A 150 -14.65 -4.93 0.72
CA ASP A 150 -14.37 -5.28 -0.68
C ASP A 150 -14.72 -6.72 -0.97
N ILE A 151 -14.52 -7.62 0.00
CA ILE A 151 -14.83 -9.04 -0.16
C ILE A 151 -16.29 -9.37 0.13
N ALA A 152 -16.99 -8.56 0.94
CA ALA A 152 -18.42 -8.76 1.24
C ALA A 152 -19.16 -7.42 1.26
N PRO A 153 -20.44 -7.37 0.83
CA PRO A 153 -21.21 -6.14 0.82
C PRO A 153 -21.52 -5.63 2.23
N GLU A 154 -21.73 -4.33 2.35
CA GLU A 154 -22.30 -3.71 3.54
C GLU A 154 -23.79 -4.04 3.63
N GLY A 155 -24.27 -4.51 4.78
CA GLY A 155 -25.68 -4.70 5.08
C GLY A 155 -26.30 -3.44 5.72
N SER A 156 -27.59 -3.49 5.98
CA SER A 156 -28.32 -2.39 6.63
C SER A 156 -27.95 -2.20 8.11
N THR A 157 -27.34 -3.22 8.72
CA THR A 157 -26.87 -3.22 10.10
C THR A 157 -25.47 -3.87 10.18
N LEU A 158 -24.75 -3.56 11.27
CA LEU A 158 -23.46 -4.22 11.55
C LEU A 158 -23.62 -5.75 11.65
N LYS A 159 -24.72 -6.22 12.23
CA LYS A 159 -25.01 -7.66 12.34
C LYS A 159 -25.18 -8.31 10.97
N GLU A 160 -25.91 -7.68 10.08
CA GLU A 160 -26.11 -8.17 8.71
C GLU A 160 -24.80 -8.13 7.91
N SER A 161 -24.04 -7.03 7.98
CA SER A 161 -22.72 -6.92 7.37
C SER A 161 -21.77 -8.03 7.83
N ASN A 162 -21.78 -8.34 9.13
CA ASN A 162 -20.97 -9.43 9.68
C ASN A 162 -21.43 -10.80 9.18
N ALA A 163 -22.74 -11.02 9.03
CA ALA A 163 -23.27 -12.28 8.47
C ALA A 163 -22.85 -12.48 7.00
N TYR A 164 -22.95 -11.43 6.18
CA TYR A 164 -22.49 -11.47 4.80
C TYR A 164 -20.97 -11.75 4.70
N LEU A 165 -20.19 -11.10 5.57
CA LEU A 165 -18.75 -11.34 5.62
C LEU A 165 -18.43 -12.79 6.03
N ASP A 166 -19.12 -13.35 7.03
CA ASP A 166 -18.94 -14.74 7.46
C ASP A 166 -19.21 -15.72 6.33
N GLU A 167 -20.25 -15.49 5.53
CA GLU A 167 -20.64 -16.33 4.42
C GLU A 167 -19.57 -16.35 3.30
N VAL A 168 -19.02 -15.17 2.94
CA VAL A 168 -17.96 -15.07 1.92
C VAL A 168 -16.64 -15.61 2.44
N VAL A 169 -16.32 -15.38 3.71
CA VAL A 169 -15.10 -15.88 4.37
C VAL A 169 -15.08 -17.41 4.49
N ALA A 170 -16.24 -18.03 4.71
CA ALA A 170 -16.35 -19.49 4.69
C ALA A 170 -15.94 -20.06 3.32
N LEU A 171 -16.42 -19.45 2.23
CA LEU A 171 -16.01 -19.79 0.88
C LEU A 171 -14.52 -19.53 0.64
N ALA A 172 -14.00 -18.38 1.07
CA ALA A 172 -12.59 -18.08 0.94
C ALA A 172 -11.71 -19.12 1.64
N LYS A 173 -12.12 -19.56 2.85
CA LYS A 173 -11.42 -20.62 3.61
C LYS A 173 -11.38 -21.95 2.87
N GLU A 174 -12.46 -22.30 2.21
CA GLU A 174 -12.52 -23.51 1.37
C GLU A 174 -11.58 -23.40 0.17
N LEU A 175 -11.66 -22.30 -0.58
CA LEU A 175 -10.92 -22.09 -1.82
C LEU A 175 -9.41 -21.93 -1.62
N GLN A 176 -8.97 -21.30 -0.53
CA GLN A 176 -7.54 -21.09 -0.27
C GLN A 176 -6.75 -22.39 -0.01
N GLY A 177 -7.42 -23.45 0.41
CA GLY A 177 -6.77 -24.71 0.77
C GLY A 177 -5.74 -24.54 1.89
N SER A 178 -4.59 -25.23 1.74
CA SER A 178 -3.49 -25.17 2.72
C SER A 178 -2.35 -24.21 2.33
N LYS A 179 -2.33 -23.72 1.10
CA LYS A 179 -1.18 -23.00 0.52
C LYS A 179 -1.40 -21.50 0.49
N ILE A 180 -2.57 -21.07 0.01
CA ILE A 180 -2.88 -19.65 -0.17
C ILE A 180 -3.43 -19.08 1.14
N LYS A 181 -3.02 -17.87 1.51
CA LYS A 181 -3.51 -17.17 2.69
C LYS A 181 -3.41 -15.65 2.55
N PRO A 182 -4.12 -14.88 3.38
CA PRO A 182 -3.92 -13.43 3.38
C PRO A 182 -2.49 -13.07 3.80
N LEU A 183 -1.82 -12.20 3.03
CA LEU A 183 -0.63 -11.51 3.51
C LEU A 183 -1.05 -10.54 4.62
N TRP A 184 -2.15 -9.81 4.39
CA TRP A 184 -2.82 -9.03 5.41
C TRP A 184 -4.32 -8.84 5.10
N GLY A 185 -5.09 -8.57 6.14
CA GLY A 185 -6.47 -8.12 6.05
C GLY A 185 -6.65 -6.83 6.81
N THR A 186 -7.74 -6.11 6.53
CA THR A 186 -8.07 -4.86 7.21
C THR A 186 -9.57 -4.57 7.18
N ALA A 187 -10.01 -3.61 7.98
CA ALA A 187 -11.35 -3.02 7.93
C ALA A 187 -11.35 -1.77 7.04
N GLN A 188 -12.32 -1.66 6.13
CA GLN A 188 -12.51 -0.47 5.30
C GLN A 188 -13.20 0.64 6.13
N LEU A 189 -12.43 1.58 6.66
CA LEU A 189 -12.91 2.64 7.56
C LEU A 189 -12.95 4.04 6.90
N PHE A 190 -13.25 4.11 5.60
CA PHE A 190 -13.12 5.35 4.84
C PHE A 190 -14.23 5.59 3.79
N VAL A 191 -14.82 4.55 3.21
CA VAL A 191 -15.82 4.69 2.13
C VAL A 191 -17.18 5.11 2.66
N GLN A 192 -17.63 4.52 3.77
CA GLN A 192 -18.97 4.78 4.30
C GLN A 192 -19.11 6.20 4.84
N PRO A 193 -20.24 6.89 4.59
CA PRO A 193 -20.47 8.27 5.07
C PRO A 193 -20.25 8.48 6.56
N ARG A 194 -20.44 7.44 7.39
CA ARG A 194 -20.17 7.51 8.84
C ARG A 194 -18.73 7.85 9.15
N TYR A 195 -17.79 7.56 8.26
CA TYR A 195 -16.36 7.81 8.42
C TYR A 195 -15.90 9.12 7.78
N MET A 196 -16.80 10.02 7.38
CA MET A 196 -16.47 11.24 6.63
C MET A 196 -15.41 12.14 7.28
N HIS A 197 -15.26 12.08 8.59
CA HIS A 197 -14.24 12.81 9.35
C HIS A 197 -13.54 11.94 10.40
N GLY A 198 -13.14 10.74 9.97
CA GLY A 198 -12.40 9.79 10.80
C GLY A 198 -13.25 8.63 11.31
N ALA A 199 -12.56 7.60 11.71
CA ALA A 199 -13.10 6.43 12.38
C ALA A 199 -12.64 6.41 13.86
N ALA A 200 -11.35 6.10 14.09
CA ALA A 200 -10.73 6.14 15.41
C ALA A 200 -10.51 7.58 15.92
N THR A 201 -10.40 8.54 15.02
CA THR A 201 -10.28 9.97 15.36
C THR A 201 -11.61 10.74 15.26
N SER A 202 -12.70 10.05 14.94
CA SER A 202 -14.02 10.69 14.86
C SER A 202 -14.40 11.41 16.16
N SER A 203 -15.00 12.59 16.02
CA SER A 203 -15.59 13.36 17.15
C SER A 203 -16.84 12.69 17.71
N GLU A 204 -17.39 11.68 17.01
CA GLU A 204 -18.63 11.00 17.38
C GLU A 204 -18.35 9.63 18.02
N LEU A 205 -18.69 9.48 19.30
CA LEU A 205 -18.50 8.24 20.06
C LEU A 205 -19.11 7.02 19.37
N GLY A 206 -20.28 7.18 18.75
CA GLY A 206 -20.96 6.10 18.01
C GLY A 206 -20.15 5.60 16.83
N VAL A 207 -19.46 6.50 16.10
CA VAL A 207 -18.58 6.16 14.98
C VAL A 207 -17.34 5.42 15.46
N TYR A 208 -16.69 5.91 16.51
CA TYR A 208 -15.55 5.24 17.15
C TYR A 208 -15.89 3.79 17.56
N ALA A 209 -17.02 3.61 18.25
CA ALA A 209 -17.49 2.28 18.68
C ALA A 209 -17.80 1.35 17.50
N TYR A 210 -18.42 1.89 16.44
CA TYR A 210 -18.71 1.12 15.21
C TYR A 210 -17.40 0.71 14.52
N ALA A 211 -16.45 1.62 14.38
CA ALA A 211 -15.14 1.35 13.80
C ALA A 211 -14.40 0.26 14.59
N ALA A 212 -14.40 0.34 15.93
CA ALA A 212 -13.80 -0.67 16.78
C ALA A 212 -14.44 -2.07 16.59
N ALA A 213 -15.76 -2.12 16.46
CA ALA A 213 -16.47 -3.37 16.19
C ALA A 213 -16.14 -3.94 14.79
N GLN A 214 -16.00 -3.09 13.79
CA GLN A 214 -15.61 -3.48 12.44
C GLN A 214 -14.17 -3.99 12.39
N VAL A 215 -13.22 -3.30 13.03
CA VAL A 215 -11.82 -3.74 13.17
C VAL A 215 -11.75 -5.07 13.90
N LYS A 216 -12.47 -5.20 15.02
CA LYS A 216 -12.57 -6.48 15.74
C LYS A 216 -12.95 -7.62 14.81
N LYS A 217 -14.00 -7.44 14.02
CA LYS A 217 -14.49 -8.47 13.09
C LYS A 217 -13.47 -8.77 11.97
N ALA A 218 -12.85 -7.75 11.41
CA ALA A 218 -11.82 -7.92 10.39
C ALA A 218 -10.57 -8.65 10.93
N MET A 219 -10.18 -8.40 12.19
CA MET A 219 -9.11 -9.15 12.86
C MET A 219 -9.47 -10.61 13.08
N ASP A 220 -10.72 -10.91 13.50
CA ASP A 220 -11.22 -12.28 13.64
C ASP A 220 -11.13 -13.03 12.30
N VAL A 221 -11.56 -12.39 11.21
CA VAL A 221 -11.54 -12.94 9.87
C VAL A 221 -10.10 -13.18 9.39
N THR A 222 -9.23 -12.20 9.58
CA THR A 222 -7.80 -12.32 9.19
C THR A 222 -7.14 -13.49 9.93
N ASN A 223 -7.37 -13.61 11.24
CA ASN A 223 -6.87 -14.72 12.04
C ASN A 223 -7.45 -16.08 11.59
N TYR A 224 -8.76 -16.14 11.34
CA TYR A 224 -9.44 -17.36 10.87
C TYR A 224 -8.90 -17.85 9.51
N LEU A 225 -8.62 -16.94 8.60
CA LEU A 225 -8.03 -17.25 7.30
C LEU A 225 -6.53 -17.56 7.39
N GLY A 226 -5.89 -17.39 8.54
CA GLY A 226 -4.44 -17.62 8.73
C GLY A 226 -3.59 -16.49 8.16
N GLY A 227 -4.12 -15.27 8.15
CA GLY A 227 -3.42 -14.08 7.71
C GLY A 227 -2.16 -13.80 8.53
N GLU A 228 -1.14 -13.26 7.87
CA GLU A 228 0.18 -13.04 8.49
C GLU A 228 0.35 -11.65 9.09
N ASN A 229 -0.46 -10.68 8.66
CA ASN A 229 -0.44 -9.30 9.16
C ASN A 229 -1.85 -8.70 9.17
N TYR A 230 -1.99 -7.56 9.83
CA TYR A 230 -3.19 -6.73 9.81
C TYR A 230 -2.79 -5.27 9.60
N VAL A 231 -3.36 -4.60 8.59
CA VAL A 231 -3.02 -3.22 8.23
C VAL A 231 -4.04 -2.23 8.81
N PHE A 232 -3.56 -1.08 9.24
CA PHE A 232 -4.34 0.12 9.55
C PHE A 232 -3.95 1.21 8.56
N TRP A 233 -4.83 1.49 7.60
CA TRP A 233 -4.73 2.65 6.71
C TRP A 233 -5.68 3.74 7.17
N GLY A 234 -5.12 4.90 7.49
CA GLY A 234 -5.81 6.01 8.11
C GLY A 234 -6.34 7.07 7.15
N GLY A 235 -6.94 6.68 6.02
CA GLY A 235 -7.34 7.62 4.95
C GLY A 235 -8.28 8.74 5.37
N ARG A 236 -9.07 8.56 6.45
CA ARG A 236 -9.94 9.58 7.04
C ARG A 236 -9.46 10.05 8.41
N GLU A 237 -8.36 9.50 8.93
CA GLU A 237 -7.77 9.89 10.20
C GLU A 237 -6.89 11.14 10.00
N GLY A 238 -7.48 12.31 10.19
CA GLY A 238 -6.83 13.59 9.94
C GLY A 238 -7.83 14.75 9.91
N TYR A 239 -7.44 15.87 9.31
CA TYR A 239 -8.28 17.07 9.34
C TYR A 239 -8.27 17.84 8.01
N GLN A 240 -9.30 18.64 7.79
CA GLN A 240 -9.39 19.63 6.70
C GLN A 240 -8.90 21.00 7.16
N THR A 241 -9.14 21.36 8.43
CA THR A 241 -8.71 22.60 9.06
C THR A 241 -8.55 22.41 10.57
N LEU A 242 -7.56 23.05 11.15
CA LEU A 242 -7.38 23.09 12.62
C LEU A 242 -8.35 24.05 13.33
N LEU A 243 -9.19 24.77 12.61
CA LEU A 243 -10.14 25.72 13.22
C LEU A 243 -11.26 25.02 14.00
N ASN A 244 -11.57 23.78 13.66
CA ASN A 244 -12.61 22.96 14.28
C ASN A 244 -12.11 21.60 14.77
N THR A 245 -10.78 21.39 14.85
CA THR A 245 -10.16 20.10 15.17
C THR A 245 -9.32 20.21 16.44
N ASP A 246 -9.64 19.39 17.43
CA ASP A 246 -8.78 19.15 18.60
C ASP A 246 -7.81 18.00 18.28
N MET A 247 -6.72 18.37 17.62
CA MET A 247 -5.71 17.40 17.13
C MET A 247 -5.12 16.54 18.25
N GLU A 248 -4.89 17.12 19.44
CA GLU A 248 -4.34 16.35 20.56
C GLU A 248 -5.32 15.27 21.04
N ARG A 249 -6.58 15.61 21.14
CA ARG A 249 -7.64 14.69 21.54
C ARG A 249 -7.83 13.57 20.52
N GLU A 250 -7.83 13.90 19.23
CA GLU A 250 -7.94 12.91 18.15
C GLU A 250 -6.77 11.95 18.14
N LEU A 251 -5.53 12.42 18.30
CA LEU A 251 -4.35 11.57 18.41
C LEU A 251 -4.39 10.67 19.66
N ASN A 252 -4.88 11.18 20.79
CA ASN A 252 -5.08 10.38 22.00
C ASN A 252 -6.13 9.28 21.77
N HIS A 253 -7.22 9.58 21.06
CA HIS A 253 -8.24 8.59 20.68
C HIS A 253 -7.65 7.51 19.76
N LEU A 254 -6.88 7.90 18.75
CA LEU A 254 -6.19 6.96 17.84
C LEU A 254 -5.24 6.04 18.62
N ALA A 255 -4.47 6.58 19.54
CA ALA A 255 -3.59 5.79 20.40
C ALA A 255 -4.36 4.78 21.27
N SER A 256 -5.48 5.21 21.87
CA SER A 256 -6.36 4.34 22.65
C SER A 256 -6.97 3.22 21.79
N PHE A 257 -7.31 3.54 20.56
CA PHE A 257 -7.81 2.57 19.58
C PHE A 257 -6.75 1.51 19.26
N PHE A 258 -5.51 1.93 19.02
CA PHE A 258 -4.40 1.02 18.73
C PHE A 258 -4.02 0.15 19.93
N HIS A 259 -4.01 0.70 21.14
CA HIS A 259 -3.85 -0.10 22.35
C HIS A 259 -4.94 -1.18 22.49
N SER A 260 -6.19 -0.82 22.16
CA SER A 260 -7.30 -1.77 22.16
C SER A 260 -7.13 -2.86 21.10
N ALA A 261 -6.63 -2.51 19.92
CA ALA A 261 -6.32 -3.49 18.86
C ALA A 261 -5.19 -4.44 19.29
N VAL A 262 -4.13 -3.94 19.93
CA VAL A 262 -3.04 -4.75 20.50
C VAL A 262 -3.57 -5.72 21.56
N ALA A 263 -4.39 -5.23 22.48
CA ALA A 263 -5.01 -6.08 23.50
C ALA A 263 -5.91 -7.15 22.88
N TYR A 264 -6.69 -6.78 21.88
CA TYR A 264 -7.57 -7.73 21.17
C TYR A 264 -6.79 -8.78 20.39
N LYS A 265 -5.73 -8.38 19.65
CA LYS A 265 -4.78 -9.29 18.99
C LYS A 265 -4.31 -10.39 19.97
N LYS A 266 -3.84 -9.99 21.15
CA LYS A 266 -3.36 -10.92 22.21
C LYS A 266 -4.50 -11.84 22.68
N LYS A 267 -5.69 -11.29 22.89
CA LYS A 267 -6.87 -12.04 23.34
C LYS A 267 -7.28 -13.15 22.39
N ILE A 268 -7.23 -12.92 21.08
CA ILE A 268 -7.65 -13.92 20.07
C ILE A 268 -6.50 -14.83 19.60
N GLY A 269 -5.30 -14.66 20.15
CA GLY A 269 -4.13 -15.44 19.77
C GLY A 269 -3.66 -15.17 18.34
N PHE A 270 -3.91 -13.96 17.79
CA PHE A 270 -3.42 -13.58 16.48
C PHE A 270 -1.92 -13.27 16.55
N ASN A 271 -1.11 -14.11 15.92
CA ASN A 271 0.35 -13.98 15.92
C ASN A 271 0.89 -13.03 14.83
N GLY A 272 0.02 -12.55 13.93
CA GLY A 272 0.39 -11.66 12.84
C GLY A 272 0.88 -10.30 13.32
N THR A 273 1.57 -9.56 12.45
CA THR A 273 2.06 -8.20 12.74
C THR A 273 0.95 -7.18 12.51
N LEU A 274 0.83 -6.19 13.41
CA LEU A 274 0.03 -4.99 13.17
C LEU A 274 0.87 -4.00 12.38
N LEU A 275 0.32 -3.44 11.32
CA LEU A 275 0.99 -2.52 10.41
C LEU A 275 0.22 -1.20 10.34
N ILE A 276 0.92 -0.08 10.37
CA ILE A 276 0.38 1.23 9.99
C ILE A 276 0.87 1.53 8.57
N GLU A 277 -0.02 2.03 7.74
CA GLU A 277 0.27 2.45 6.38
C GLU A 277 0.21 3.98 6.28
N PRO A 278 1.37 4.66 6.31
CA PRO A 278 1.42 6.10 6.21
C PRO A 278 0.96 6.63 4.86
N LYS A 279 0.21 7.73 4.90
CA LYS A 279 -0.19 8.53 3.74
C LYS A 279 -0.35 9.98 4.15
N PRO A 280 0.19 10.97 3.41
CA PRO A 280 0.14 12.36 3.85
C PRO A 280 -1.22 13.01 3.66
N GLN A 281 -1.91 12.67 2.59
CA GLN A 281 -3.13 13.30 2.12
C GLN A 281 -3.91 12.36 1.20
N GLU A 282 -5.14 12.78 0.82
CA GLU A 282 -6.02 12.02 -0.06
C GLU A 282 -6.50 10.70 0.57
N PRO A 283 -7.77 10.66 0.97
CA PRO A 283 -8.82 11.66 0.74
C PRO A 283 -8.86 12.83 1.73
N THR A 284 -8.24 12.73 2.89
CA THR A 284 -8.19 13.81 3.87
C THR A 284 -7.08 14.79 3.50
N LYS A 285 -7.31 16.09 3.71
CA LYS A 285 -6.34 17.13 3.34
C LYS A 285 -5.02 16.97 4.07
N HIS A 286 -5.05 16.56 5.34
CA HIS A 286 -3.89 16.29 6.16
C HIS A 286 -4.16 15.06 7.02
N GLN A 287 -3.49 13.94 6.71
CA GLN A 287 -3.57 12.72 7.52
C GLN A 287 -2.56 12.77 8.67
N TYR A 288 -2.88 12.09 9.78
CA TYR A 288 -2.03 12.11 10.98
C TYR A 288 -0.75 11.30 10.80
N ASP A 289 -0.79 10.26 10.03
CA ASP A 289 0.33 9.36 9.71
C ASP A 289 1.05 9.77 8.42
N TRP A 290 1.43 11.03 8.32
CA TRP A 290 1.95 11.70 7.12
C TRP A 290 3.03 10.90 6.36
N ASP A 291 4.00 10.33 7.09
CA ASP A 291 5.15 9.58 6.58
C ASP A 291 5.69 8.61 7.63
N ALA A 292 6.71 7.82 7.27
CA ALA A 292 7.34 6.86 8.17
C ALA A 292 7.92 7.52 9.45
N ALA A 293 8.49 8.71 9.35
CA ALA A 293 9.06 9.43 10.49
C ALA A 293 7.97 9.89 11.46
N THR A 294 6.86 10.43 10.93
CA THR A 294 5.69 10.85 11.71
C THR A 294 5.03 9.66 12.41
N ALA A 295 4.84 8.54 11.68
CA ALA A 295 4.30 7.31 12.26
C ALA A 295 5.22 6.74 13.36
N ALA A 296 6.53 6.72 13.15
CA ALA A 296 7.50 6.31 14.16
C ALA A 296 7.46 7.19 15.43
N ASN A 297 7.31 8.50 15.25
CA ASN A 297 7.18 9.44 16.37
C ASN A 297 5.87 9.21 17.15
N PHE A 298 4.75 8.98 16.46
CA PHE A 298 3.48 8.64 17.08
C PHE A 298 3.61 7.34 17.90
N LEU A 299 4.15 6.28 17.32
CA LEU A 299 4.33 5.01 18.03
C LEU A 299 5.23 5.15 19.27
N ARG A 300 6.27 5.97 19.19
CA ARG A 300 7.17 6.26 20.31
C ARG A 300 6.45 7.05 21.41
N LYS A 301 5.74 8.12 21.04
CA LYS A 301 5.00 8.98 21.98
C LYS A 301 4.00 8.17 22.82
N TYR A 302 3.31 7.23 22.20
CA TYR A 302 2.23 6.49 22.84
C TYR A 302 2.61 5.08 23.33
N GLY A 303 3.92 4.73 23.32
CA GLY A 303 4.40 3.44 23.85
C GLY A 303 3.99 2.23 23.03
N LEU A 304 3.84 2.41 21.71
CA LEU A 304 3.39 1.38 20.76
C LEU A 304 4.51 0.85 19.86
N LEU A 305 5.75 1.34 20.02
CA LEU A 305 6.87 1.08 19.11
C LEU A 305 7.20 -0.42 18.94
N GLY A 306 6.99 -1.23 19.97
CA GLY A 306 7.22 -2.69 19.92
C GLY A 306 6.05 -3.53 19.41
N GLU A 307 4.89 -2.91 19.19
CA GLU A 307 3.64 -3.62 18.83
C GLU A 307 3.29 -3.49 17.34
N PHE A 308 3.85 -2.50 16.67
CA PHE A 308 3.56 -2.19 15.28
C PHE A 308 4.81 -2.19 14.41
N LYS A 309 4.61 -2.41 13.12
CA LYS A 309 5.52 -2.05 12.04
C LYS A 309 4.79 -1.18 11.01
N LEU A 310 5.46 -0.85 9.90
CA LEU A 310 4.89 -0.04 8.84
C LEU A 310 4.70 -0.89 7.58
N ASN A 311 3.63 -0.58 6.87
CA ASN A 311 3.39 -0.95 5.49
C ASN A 311 3.73 0.29 4.66
N ILE A 312 4.83 0.27 3.93
CA ILE A 312 5.26 1.42 3.13
C ILE A 312 4.74 1.27 1.72
N GLU A 313 3.92 2.23 1.31
CA GLU A 313 3.48 2.35 -0.07
C GLU A 313 4.33 3.38 -0.81
N CYS A 314 4.89 2.97 -1.96
CA CYS A 314 5.81 3.82 -2.71
C CYS A 314 5.12 5.07 -3.31
N ASN A 315 3.86 4.96 -3.75
CA ASN A 315 3.14 6.14 -4.23
C ASN A 315 2.82 7.11 -3.09
N HIS A 316 2.52 6.62 -1.88
CA HIS A 316 2.34 7.47 -0.69
C HIS A 316 3.62 8.22 -0.31
N ALA A 317 4.79 7.60 -0.46
CA ALA A 317 6.08 8.28 -0.32
C ALA A 317 6.19 9.46 -1.29
N THR A 318 5.84 9.26 -2.55
CA THR A 318 5.83 10.33 -3.57
C THR A 318 4.92 11.49 -3.17
N LEU A 319 3.72 11.19 -2.65
CA LEU A 319 2.77 12.21 -2.17
C LEU A 319 3.29 12.98 -0.97
N SER A 320 4.12 12.39 -0.12
CA SER A 320 4.75 13.06 1.03
C SER A 320 5.98 13.88 0.65
N GLY A 321 6.37 13.89 -0.63
CA GLY A 321 7.55 14.59 -1.14
C GLY A 321 8.85 13.80 -0.95
N HIS A 322 8.76 12.50 -0.70
CA HIS A 322 9.89 11.60 -0.51
C HIS A 322 10.05 10.60 -1.67
N SER A 323 11.23 10.01 -1.82
CA SER A 323 11.37 8.79 -2.61
C SER A 323 10.92 7.59 -1.80
N CYS A 324 10.50 6.51 -2.47
CA CYS A 324 10.19 5.25 -1.80
C CYS A 324 11.41 4.75 -0.99
N HIS A 325 12.63 4.88 -1.54
CA HIS A 325 13.87 4.51 -0.85
C HIS A 325 14.04 5.26 0.49
N HIS A 326 13.71 6.57 0.55
CA HIS A 326 13.77 7.36 1.79
C HIS A 326 12.83 6.78 2.86
N GLU A 327 11.59 6.53 2.50
CA GLU A 327 10.59 5.98 3.43
C GLU A 327 10.97 4.59 3.94
N LEU A 328 11.46 3.71 3.04
CA LEU A 328 11.93 2.38 3.40
C LEU A 328 13.13 2.41 4.35
N GLU A 329 14.13 3.25 4.07
CA GLU A 329 15.29 3.40 4.95
C GLU A 329 14.91 4.01 6.29
N THR A 330 13.99 5.00 6.30
CA THR A 330 13.46 5.59 7.54
C THR A 330 12.73 4.54 8.38
N ALA A 331 11.87 3.72 7.77
CA ALA A 331 11.22 2.61 8.45
C ALA A 331 12.23 1.57 8.96
N ARG A 332 13.21 1.20 8.13
CA ARG A 332 14.22 0.19 8.45
C ARG A 332 15.08 0.59 9.65
N ILE A 333 15.66 1.80 9.66
CA ILE A 333 16.54 2.25 10.76
C ILE A 333 15.80 2.42 12.10
N ASN A 334 14.47 2.59 12.05
CA ASN A 334 13.61 2.59 13.25
C ASN A 334 13.14 1.17 13.64
N GLY A 335 13.54 0.11 12.90
CA GLY A 335 13.09 -1.27 13.13
C GLY A 335 11.63 -1.51 12.76
N LEU A 336 11.05 -0.64 11.94
CA LEU A 336 9.62 -0.61 11.63
C LEU A 336 9.27 -1.12 10.23
N LEU A 337 10.23 -1.42 9.35
CA LEU A 337 9.92 -1.93 8.02
C LEU A 337 9.29 -3.34 8.13
N GLY A 338 8.02 -3.46 7.76
CA GLY A 338 7.25 -4.70 7.89
C GLY A 338 6.67 -5.24 6.60
N ASN A 339 6.15 -4.36 5.75
CA ASN A 339 5.53 -4.71 4.47
C ASN A 339 5.75 -3.58 3.45
N ILE A 340 5.55 -3.88 2.19
CA ILE A 340 5.60 -2.89 1.11
C ILE A 340 4.36 -3.06 0.22
N ASP A 341 3.63 -1.96 0.01
CA ASP A 341 2.66 -1.88 -1.06
C ASP A 341 3.37 -1.40 -2.32
N ALA A 342 3.51 -2.37 -3.24
CA ALA A 342 4.36 -2.27 -4.41
C ALA A 342 3.62 -1.60 -5.56
N ASN A 343 3.78 -0.30 -5.65
CA ASN A 343 3.32 0.53 -6.75
C ASN A 343 4.33 1.65 -7.01
N THR A 344 4.00 2.55 -7.88
CA THR A 344 4.74 3.79 -8.12
C THR A 344 3.77 4.92 -8.42
N GLY A 345 4.20 6.15 -8.15
CA GLY A 345 3.48 7.38 -8.45
C GLY A 345 4.34 8.36 -9.24
N ASP A 346 3.69 9.34 -9.83
CA ASP A 346 4.33 10.46 -10.51
C ASP A 346 4.22 11.71 -9.62
N PRO A 347 5.35 12.27 -9.15
CA PRO A 347 5.33 13.46 -8.28
C PRO A 347 4.69 14.68 -8.96
N GLN A 348 4.61 14.72 -10.28
CA GLN A 348 4.00 15.83 -11.02
C GLN A 348 2.47 15.72 -11.08
N VAL A 349 1.90 14.52 -10.91
CA VAL A 349 0.46 14.31 -10.97
C VAL A 349 -0.25 14.75 -9.69
N GLY A 350 0.34 14.51 -8.53
CA GLY A 350 -0.14 15.04 -7.25
C GLY A 350 -1.30 14.26 -6.62
N TRP A 351 -1.65 13.09 -7.11
CA TRP A 351 -2.60 12.15 -6.49
C TRP A 351 -2.11 10.71 -6.56
N ASP A 352 -2.82 9.83 -5.89
CA ASP A 352 -2.50 8.41 -5.81
C ASP A 352 -2.86 7.69 -7.11
N THR A 353 -1.84 7.40 -7.91
CA THR A 353 -2.03 6.78 -9.22
C THR A 353 -2.06 5.27 -9.18
N ASP A 354 -1.51 4.65 -8.13
CA ASP A 354 -1.42 3.19 -7.95
C ASP A 354 -0.96 2.46 -9.21
N GLN A 355 0.18 2.87 -9.76
CA GLN A 355 0.73 2.22 -10.95
C GLN A 355 1.59 1.02 -10.57
N PHE A 356 1.51 -0.05 -11.39
CA PHE A 356 2.50 -1.12 -11.30
C PHE A 356 3.90 -0.59 -11.57
N LEU A 357 4.90 -1.06 -10.81
CA LEU A 357 6.29 -0.67 -11.01
C LEU A 357 6.80 -1.11 -12.38
N THR A 358 7.52 -0.21 -13.03
CA THR A 358 8.20 -0.46 -14.32
C THR A 358 9.66 0.00 -14.32
N ASP A 359 10.06 0.82 -13.33
CA ASP A 359 11.41 1.38 -13.22
C ASP A 359 12.34 0.43 -12.44
N ILE A 360 13.40 -0.03 -13.12
CA ILE A 360 14.37 -0.96 -12.53
C ILE A 360 15.26 -0.27 -11.50
N SER A 361 15.55 1.01 -11.70
CA SER A 361 16.37 1.79 -10.76
C SER A 361 15.63 1.93 -9.42
N GLU A 362 14.37 2.32 -9.45
CA GLU A 362 13.52 2.38 -8.26
C GLU A 362 13.42 1.00 -7.58
N ALA A 363 13.10 -0.05 -8.35
CA ALA A 363 13.02 -1.42 -7.84
C ALA A 363 14.34 -1.89 -7.20
N THR A 364 15.50 -1.49 -7.75
CA THR A 364 16.81 -1.81 -7.20
C THR A 364 17.02 -1.14 -5.84
N MET A 365 16.66 0.14 -5.71
CA MET A 365 16.73 0.87 -4.43
C MET A 365 15.79 0.29 -3.38
N VAL A 366 14.57 -0.08 -3.78
CA VAL A 366 13.62 -0.80 -2.90
C VAL A 366 14.24 -2.10 -2.40
N MET A 367 14.78 -2.92 -3.30
CA MET A 367 15.36 -4.21 -2.94
C MET A 367 16.65 -4.09 -2.11
N LEU A 368 17.44 -3.01 -2.27
CA LEU A 368 18.56 -2.73 -1.36
C LEU A 368 18.09 -2.56 0.08
N SER A 369 17.02 -1.81 0.31
CA SER A 369 16.43 -1.64 1.65
C SER A 369 15.90 -2.96 2.20
N VAL A 370 15.24 -3.76 1.37
CA VAL A 370 14.73 -5.09 1.78
C VAL A 370 15.86 -6.05 2.14
N ILE A 371 16.94 -6.09 1.35
CA ILE A 371 18.11 -6.92 1.65
C ILE A 371 18.76 -6.49 2.97
N ARG A 372 18.96 -5.19 3.17
CA ARG A 372 19.51 -4.63 4.42
C ARG A 372 18.62 -4.89 5.63
N ASN A 373 17.32 -4.99 5.43
CA ASN A 373 16.34 -5.36 6.47
C ASN A 373 16.36 -6.88 6.80
N GLY A 374 17.02 -7.70 5.98
CA GLY A 374 17.01 -9.16 6.09
C GLY A 374 15.77 -9.83 5.47
N GLY A 375 14.97 -9.07 4.71
CA GLY A 375 13.69 -9.46 4.12
C GLY A 375 12.51 -8.78 4.81
N LEU A 376 11.29 -9.15 4.42
CA LEU A 376 10.03 -8.58 4.91
C LEU A 376 9.21 -9.55 5.78
N ALA A 377 9.50 -10.86 5.74
CA ALA A 377 8.66 -11.84 6.43
C ALA A 377 8.40 -11.47 7.90
N PRO A 378 7.15 -11.58 8.39
CA PRO A 378 5.97 -12.18 7.77
C PRO A 378 5.25 -11.30 6.75
N GLY A 379 5.69 -10.05 6.51
CA GLY A 379 5.21 -9.23 5.40
C GLY A 379 5.75 -9.66 4.04
N GLY A 380 5.51 -8.86 3.02
CA GLY A 380 5.93 -9.11 1.64
C GLY A 380 5.66 -7.90 0.76
N PHE A 381 5.47 -8.14 -0.53
CA PHE A 381 5.10 -7.13 -1.51
C PHE A 381 3.64 -7.34 -1.94
N ASN A 382 2.75 -6.47 -1.51
CA ASN A 382 1.39 -6.41 -2.00
C ASN A 382 1.32 -5.48 -3.21
N PHE A 383 0.68 -5.90 -4.30
CA PHE A 383 0.42 -5.01 -5.42
C PHE A 383 -0.83 -4.16 -5.15
N ASP A 384 -0.66 -3.12 -4.33
CA ASP A 384 -1.64 -2.03 -4.24
C ASP A 384 -1.54 -1.17 -5.50
N ALA A 385 -1.91 -1.79 -6.62
CA ALA A 385 -1.75 -1.26 -7.96
C ALA A 385 -2.93 -1.63 -8.84
N LYS A 386 -3.36 -0.69 -9.66
CA LYS A 386 -4.52 -0.83 -10.54
C LYS A 386 -4.15 -0.66 -12.00
N LEU A 387 -4.89 -1.36 -12.86
CA LEU A 387 -4.80 -1.15 -14.30
C LEU A 387 -5.19 0.28 -14.66
N ARG A 388 -4.52 0.86 -15.65
CA ARG A 388 -4.97 2.12 -16.25
C ARG A 388 -6.38 1.95 -16.83
N ARG A 389 -7.18 3.02 -16.84
CA ARG A 389 -8.58 2.95 -17.29
C ARG A 389 -8.73 2.51 -18.75
N GLU A 390 -7.67 2.66 -19.55
CA GLU A 390 -7.60 2.27 -20.97
C GLU A 390 -7.33 0.77 -21.18
N SER A 391 -6.82 0.06 -20.16
CA SER A 391 -6.56 -1.38 -20.20
C SER A 391 -7.80 -2.12 -19.74
N THR A 392 -8.52 -2.75 -20.66
CA THR A 392 -9.86 -3.28 -20.43
C THR A 392 -10.00 -4.78 -20.65
N ASP A 393 -8.95 -5.43 -21.18
CA ASP A 393 -8.96 -6.86 -21.41
C ASP A 393 -8.63 -7.64 -20.13
N VAL A 394 -9.20 -8.82 -19.98
CA VAL A 394 -8.96 -9.70 -18.83
C VAL A 394 -7.49 -10.08 -18.73
N GLU A 395 -6.81 -10.23 -19.86
CA GLU A 395 -5.39 -10.53 -19.97
C GLU A 395 -4.49 -9.43 -19.37
N ASP A 396 -4.93 -8.17 -19.42
CA ASP A 396 -4.19 -7.02 -18.90
C ASP A 396 -3.88 -7.17 -17.40
N ILE A 397 -4.76 -7.85 -16.64
CA ILE A 397 -4.54 -8.10 -15.21
C ILE A 397 -3.28 -8.96 -15.01
N PHE A 398 -3.12 -10.00 -15.82
CA PHE A 398 -1.95 -10.88 -15.77
C PHE A 398 -0.69 -10.15 -16.22
N ILE A 399 -0.77 -9.41 -17.35
CA ILE A 399 0.37 -8.66 -17.92
C ILE A 399 0.91 -7.64 -16.92
N ALA A 400 0.02 -6.91 -16.24
CA ALA A 400 0.42 -5.91 -15.24
C ALA A 400 1.13 -6.55 -14.04
N HIS A 401 0.58 -7.63 -13.48
CA HIS A 401 1.23 -8.35 -12.37
C HIS A 401 2.56 -8.98 -12.79
N ILE A 402 2.63 -9.61 -13.97
CA ILE A 402 3.87 -10.16 -14.52
C ILE A 402 4.92 -9.05 -14.64
N GLY A 403 4.54 -7.90 -15.18
CA GLY A 403 5.43 -6.75 -15.34
C GLY A 403 5.99 -6.24 -14.00
N GLY A 404 5.13 -6.07 -12.99
CA GLY A 404 5.54 -5.65 -11.66
C GLY A 404 6.45 -6.69 -10.97
N MET A 405 6.09 -7.97 -11.05
CA MET A 405 6.89 -9.07 -10.48
C MET A 405 8.25 -9.19 -11.17
N ASP A 406 8.30 -9.09 -12.48
CA ASP A 406 9.56 -9.10 -13.25
C ASP A 406 10.43 -7.88 -12.95
N THR A 407 9.85 -6.70 -12.77
CA THR A 407 10.58 -5.48 -12.41
C THR A 407 11.26 -5.63 -11.06
N LEU A 408 10.53 -6.09 -10.03
CA LEU A 408 11.11 -6.33 -8.70
C LEU A 408 12.15 -7.46 -8.73
N ALA A 409 11.94 -8.51 -9.52
CA ALA A 409 12.91 -9.59 -9.69
C ALA A 409 14.22 -9.10 -10.31
N ARG A 410 14.18 -8.16 -11.27
CA ARG A 410 15.36 -7.48 -11.80
C ARG A 410 16.02 -6.63 -10.73
N GLY A 411 15.22 -5.83 -10.01
CA GLY A 411 15.72 -5.02 -8.91
C GLY A 411 16.44 -5.85 -7.84
N LEU A 412 15.93 -7.03 -7.50
CA LEU A 412 16.61 -7.94 -6.56
C LEU A 412 17.98 -8.39 -7.05
N ARG A 413 18.09 -8.78 -8.33
CA ARG A 413 19.40 -9.20 -8.89
C ARG A 413 20.40 -8.04 -8.91
N SER A 414 19.97 -6.86 -9.33
CA SER A 414 20.81 -5.66 -9.35
C SER A 414 21.26 -5.26 -7.94
N ALA A 415 20.34 -5.29 -6.97
CA ALA A 415 20.65 -5.00 -5.58
C ALA A 415 21.61 -6.05 -4.97
N ALA A 416 21.39 -7.33 -5.25
CA ALA A 416 22.28 -8.40 -4.81
C ALA A 416 23.69 -8.22 -5.35
N LYS A 417 23.82 -7.90 -6.64
CA LYS A 417 25.12 -7.60 -7.26
C LYS A 417 25.84 -6.45 -6.57
N LEU A 418 25.13 -5.35 -6.25
CA LEU A 418 25.69 -4.22 -5.51
C LEU A 418 26.19 -4.61 -4.11
N VAL A 419 25.46 -5.50 -3.45
CA VAL A 419 25.82 -6.00 -2.12
C VAL A 419 27.04 -6.93 -2.20
N GLU A 420 27.08 -7.84 -3.17
CA GLU A 420 28.17 -8.79 -3.38
C GLU A 420 29.45 -8.09 -3.83
N ASP A 421 29.38 -7.12 -4.73
CA ASP A 421 30.52 -6.31 -5.19
C ASP A 421 31.11 -5.49 -4.03
N GLY A 422 30.32 -5.07 -3.06
CA GLY A 422 30.75 -4.36 -1.87
C GLY A 422 31.27 -2.94 -2.09
N ALA A 423 31.35 -2.46 -3.32
CA ALA A 423 31.96 -1.16 -3.66
C ALA A 423 31.23 0.02 -3.02
N LEU A 424 29.89 0.01 -2.98
CA LEU A 424 29.10 1.04 -2.27
C LEU A 424 29.28 0.97 -0.75
N THR A 425 29.36 -0.22 -0.20
CA THR A 425 29.62 -0.42 1.24
C THR A 425 30.98 0.13 1.62
N GLU A 426 32.01 -0.15 0.84
CA GLU A 426 33.35 0.37 1.05
C GLU A 426 33.44 1.89 0.89
N LEU A 427 32.66 2.45 -0.07
CA LEU A 427 32.56 3.90 -0.24
C LEU A 427 32.00 4.58 1.01
N VAL A 428 30.93 4.01 1.57
CA VAL A 428 30.31 4.50 2.82
C VAL A 428 31.28 4.34 3.99
N ARG A 429 31.93 3.18 4.14
CA ARG A 429 32.90 2.93 5.20
C ARG A 429 34.03 3.98 5.18
N LYS A 430 34.62 4.22 4.00
CA LYS A 430 35.68 5.24 3.85
C LYS A 430 35.20 6.66 4.15
N ARG A 431 33.97 6.98 3.80
CA ARG A 431 33.38 8.30 4.07
C ARG A 431 33.36 8.65 5.56
N TYR A 432 33.16 7.67 6.42
CA TYR A 432 33.01 7.85 7.87
C TYR A 432 34.21 7.32 8.67
N GLU A 433 35.29 6.88 8.03
CA GLU A 433 36.43 6.23 8.71
C GLU A 433 37.10 7.08 9.80
N SER A 434 36.99 8.42 9.74
CA SER A 434 37.50 9.30 10.79
C SER A 434 36.85 9.07 12.15
N PHE A 435 35.60 8.59 12.17
CA PHE A 435 34.87 8.23 13.39
C PHE A 435 35.29 6.88 13.96
N ASP A 436 36.05 6.05 13.23
CA ASP A 436 36.64 4.81 13.76
C ASP A 436 37.80 5.06 14.72
N SER A 437 38.31 6.32 14.80
CA SER A 437 39.31 6.77 15.79
C SER A 437 38.77 6.75 17.23
N ASP A 438 39.67 6.76 18.23
CA ASP A 438 39.25 6.82 19.64
C ASP A 438 38.39 8.03 19.99
N ILE A 439 38.63 9.18 19.31
CA ILE A 439 37.84 10.38 19.51
C ILE A 439 36.49 10.25 18.83
N GLY A 440 36.45 9.70 17.61
CA GLY A 440 35.20 9.41 16.91
C GLY A 440 34.31 8.48 17.73
N LYS A 441 34.85 7.40 18.25
CA LYS A 441 34.12 6.47 19.14
C LYS A 441 33.58 7.14 20.41
N LYS A 442 34.33 8.08 21.02
CA LYS A 442 33.83 8.86 22.17
C LYS A 442 32.66 9.77 21.79
N ILE A 443 32.70 10.36 20.60
CA ILE A 443 31.57 11.17 20.07
C ILE A 443 30.33 10.29 19.91
N GLU A 444 30.46 9.15 19.25
CA GLU A 444 29.36 8.22 19.00
C GLU A 444 28.78 7.60 20.29
N ALA A 445 29.63 7.42 21.33
CA ALA A 445 29.21 6.98 22.66
C ALA A 445 28.57 8.10 23.51
N GLY A 446 28.55 9.36 23.04
CA GLY A 446 28.06 10.51 23.81
C GLY A 446 28.97 10.91 24.96
N GLU A 447 30.24 10.52 24.94
CA GLU A 447 31.23 10.79 25.98
C GLU A 447 32.10 12.04 25.73
N ALA A 448 31.92 12.68 24.57
CA ALA A 448 32.64 13.90 24.18
C ALA A 448 31.73 15.12 24.35
N ASP A 449 32.02 15.97 25.32
CA ASP A 449 31.32 17.25 25.52
C ASP A 449 31.90 18.38 24.65
N PHE A 450 31.21 19.51 24.61
CA PHE A 450 31.64 20.66 23.79
C PHE A 450 32.97 21.24 24.22
N VAL A 451 33.33 21.18 25.50
CA VAL A 451 34.62 21.70 25.99
C VAL A 451 35.79 20.83 25.47
N PHE A 452 35.60 19.50 25.50
CA PHE A 452 36.55 18.57 24.92
C PHE A 452 36.69 18.77 23.41
N LEU A 453 35.56 18.92 22.71
CA LEU A 453 35.55 19.11 21.23
C LEU A 453 36.14 20.44 20.81
N GLU A 454 35.90 21.55 21.55
CA GLU A 454 36.53 22.84 21.30
C GLU A 454 38.03 22.76 21.41
N LYS A 455 38.54 22.12 22.49
CA LYS A 455 39.98 21.89 22.65
C LYS A 455 40.57 21.15 21.45
N LYS A 456 39.89 20.10 20.95
CA LYS A 456 40.32 19.35 19.78
C LYS A 456 40.30 20.19 18.51
N ALA A 457 39.26 20.98 18.30
CA ALA A 457 39.17 21.88 17.17
C ALA A 457 40.32 22.91 17.13
N LEU A 458 40.65 23.46 18.28
CA LEU A 458 41.81 24.40 18.42
C LEU A 458 43.15 23.70 18.16
N GLU A 459 43.28 22.44 18.58
CA GLU A 459 44.50 21.64 18.33
C GLU A 459 44.67 21.29 16.84
N TRP A 460 43.57 20.93 16.15
CA TRP A 460 43.61 20.47 14.75
C TRP A 460 43.62 21.61 13.72
N GLY A 461 43.07 22.79 14.08
CA GLY A 461 42.87 23.92 13.18
C GLY A 461 41.80 23.68 12.15
N GLU A 462 41.92 24.33 10.97
CA GLU A 462 40.93 24.24 9.91
C GLU A 462 40.85 22.81 9.34
N PRO A 463 39.66 22.15 9.40
CA PRO A 463 39.49 20.78 8.96
C PRO A 463 39.54 20.65 7.44
N LYS A 464 40.22 19.62 6.95
CA LYS A 464 40.16 19.23 5.52
C LYS A 464 39.04 18.21 5.32
N VAL A 465 38.08 18.58 4.49
CA VAL A 465 36.95 17.71 4.15
C VAL A 465 37.27 16.94 2.86
N PRO A 466 37.32 15.59 2.91
CA PRO A 466 37.48 14.79 1.72
C PRO A 466 36.27 14.83 0.80
N SER A 467 36.43 14.49 -0.47
CA SER A 467 35.31 14.39 -1.41
C SER A 467 34.33 13.31 -1.01
N ALA A 468 33.03 13.62 -1.05
CA ALA A 468 31.94 12.67 -0.78
C ALA A 468 31.75 11.62 -1.87
N LYS A 469 32.36 11.77 -3.05
CA LYS A 469 32.32 10.80 -4.17
C LYS A 469 30.90 10.47 -4.66
N GLN A 470 30.00 11.46 -4.66
CA GLN A 470 28.59 11.24 -5.04
C GLN A 470 28.46 10.67 -6.44
N GLU A 471 29.08 11.29 -7.46
CA GLU A 471 29.00 10.84 -8.85
C GLU A 471 29.58 9.42 -9.03
N LEU A 472 30.58 9.05 -8.23
CA LEU A 472 31.11 7.69 -8.22
C LEU A 472 30.09 6.71 -7.66
N ALA A 473 29.38 7.07 -6.58
CA ALA A 473 28.33 6.23 -6.01
C ALA A 473 27.19 5.99 -7.01
N GLU A 474 26.76 7.04 -7.71
CA GLU A 474 25.73 6.96 -8.75
C GLU A 474 26.19 6.10 -9.94
N MET A 475 27.44 6.25 -10.38
CA MET A 475 28.01 5.43 -11.45
C MET A 475 28.10 3.95 -11.05
N LEU A 476 28.51 3.64 -9.82
CA LEU A 476 28.54 2.27 -9.30
C LEU A 476 27.13 1.66 -9.26
N PHE A 477 26.16 2.42 -8.80
CA PHE A 477 24.75 2.00 -8.78
C PHE A 477 24.26 1.68 -10.20
N GLN A 478 24.46 2.60 -11.15
CA GLN A 478 24.04 2.40 -12.55
C GLN A 478 24.72 1.21 -13.21
N SER A 479 25.97 0.89 -12.87
CA SER A 479 26.67 -0.27 -13.44
C SER A 479 26.08 -1.62 -13.06
N ALA A 480 25.20 -1.67 -12.07
CA ALA A 480 24.53 -2.88 -11.62
C ALA A 480 23.15 -3.09 -12.27
N LEU A 481 22.56 -2.03 -12.83
CA LEU A 481 21.25 -2.12 -13.51
C LEU A 481 21.37 -2.84 -14.85
#